data_facdc0c0ce240332f872bc542d11accc
#
_entry.id   facdc0c0ce240332f872bc542d11accc
#
_cell.length_a   1.000
_cell.length_b   1.000
_cell.length_c   1.000
_cell.angle_alpha   90.00
_cell.angle_beta   90.00
_cell.angle_gamma   90.00
#
_symmetry.space_group_name_H-M   'P 1'
#
loop_
_entity.id
_entity.type
_entity.pdbx_description
1 polymer ?
#
loop_
_entity_poly.entity_id
_entity_poly.type
_entity_poly.pdbx_seq_one_letter_code
_entity_poly.pdbx_strand_id
1 'polypeptide(L)'
;MKQKENQRILGKHVRVLNDSRKTNLNNNDLVVGVSGSGKTGGYVIPNLRCCQESIYVADTKGLLYKQYAKDLEQVGYKVYLIDFVHPEYSRGYNPLDYIRPGRLPDSCREQDILTIAASMIPVRIYSEPFWEESAQVVLASLIAFAKEALPY
;
A
#
# COMPACT_ATOMS: atom_id res chain seq x y z
N MET A 1 25.10 14.22 -13.26
CA MET A 1 24.99 12.85 -12.69
C MET A 1 24.00 12.08 -13.55
N LYS A 2 24.41 10.96 -14.17
CA LYS A 2 23.46 10.10 -14.89
C LYS A 2 22.52 9.50 -13.86
N GLN A 3 21.21 9.73 -14.00
CA GLN A 3 20.18 9.08 -13.21
C GLN A 3 20.37 7.57 -13.37
N LYS A 4 20.56 6.86 -12.26
CA LYS A 4 20.70 5.40 -12.27
C LYS A 4 19.39 4.83 -12.77
N GLU A 5 19.40 4.09 -13.88
CA GLU A 5 18.19 3.51 -14.45
C GLU A 5 17.53 2.56 -13.42
N ASN A 6 16.23 2.69 -13.27
CA ASN A 6 15.46 1.82 -12.36
C ASN A 6 15.40 0.41 -12.93
N GLN A 7 15.97 -0.55 -12.21
CA GLN A 7 16.12 -1.94 -12.64
C GLN A 7 15.67 -2.88 -11.54
N ARG A 8 14.99 -3.97 -11.92
CA ARG A 8 14.76 -5.10 -11.05
C ARG A 8 15.78 -6.19 -11.27
N ILE A 9 16.14 -6.88 -10.20
CA ILE A 9 17.14 -7.94 -10.17
C ILE A 9 16.41 -9.28 -10.20
N LEU A 10 16.53 -10.02 -11.30
CA LEU A 10 15.93 -11.34 -11.46
C LEU A 10 16.85 -12.47 -10.98
N GLY A 11 18.14 -12.19 -10.84
CA GLY A 11 19.13 -13.15 -10.38
C GLY A 11 20.53 -12.54 -10.28
N LYS A 12 21.52 -13.34 -9.92
CA LYS A 12 22.89 -12.88 -9.64
C LYS A 12 23.48 -12.02 -10.75
N HIS A 13 23.18 -12.34 -11.99
CA HIS A 13 23.74 -11.67 -13.19
C HIS A 13 22.65 -11.14 -14.15
N VAL A 14 21.38 -11.20 -13.77
CA VAL A 14 20.26 -10.82 -14.62
C VAL A 14 19.54 -9.62 -14.03
N ARG A 15 19.49 -8.55 -14.77
CA ARG A 15 18.76 -7.31 -14.44
C ARG A 15 17.90 -6.90 -15.61
N VAL A 16 16.72 -6.38 -15.31
CA VAL A 16 15.76 -5.89 -16.32
C VAL A 16 15.33 -4.48 -15.95
N LEU A 17 15.25 -3.61 -16.93
CA LEU A 17 14.73 -2.24 -16.74
C LEU A 17 13.24 -2.29 -16.36
N ASN A 18 12.84 -1.44 -15.41
CA ASN A 18 11.43 -1.29 -15.02
C ASN A 18 10.62 -0.38 -15.97
N ASP A 19 11.22 0.06 -17.06
CA ASP A 19 10.54 0.87 -18.07
C ASP A 19 9.93 -0.05 -19.15
N SER A 20 8.63 -0.31 -19.03
CA SER A 20 7.87 -1.15 -19.96
C SER A 20 7.84 -0.59 -21.39
N ARG A 21 8.01 0.72 -21.56
CA ARG A 21 8.05 1.36 -22.90
C ARG A 21 9.35 1.03 -23.65
N LYS A 22 10.45 0.86 -22.90
CA LYS A 22 11.75 0.48 -23.47
C LYS A 22 11.91 -1.01 -23.66
N THR A 23 11.35 -1.80 -22.74
CA THR A 23 11.53 -3.26 -22.74
C THR A 23 10.46 -4.00 -23.49
N ASN A 24 9.29 -3.40 -23.73
CA ASN A 24 8.07 -4.06 -24.22
C ASN A 24 7.62 -5.24 -23.34
N LEU A 25 8.08 -5.29 -22.09
CA LEU A 25 7.71 -6.31 -21.09
C LEU A 25 6.89 -5.66 -19.99
N ASN A 26 5.97 -6.42 -19.40
CA ASN A 26 5.35 -6.01 -18.16
C ASN A 26 6.35 -6.17 -16.99
N ASN A 27 6.03 -5.55 -15.85
CA ASN A 27 6.89 -5.59 -14.66
C ASN A 27 6.42 -6.64 -13.63
N ASN A 28 5.65 -7.64 -14.06
CA ASN A 28 5.19 -8.73 -13.21
C ASN A 28 6.17 -9.90 -13.31
N ASP A 29 6.73 -10.31 -12.18
CA ASP A 29 7.66 -11.44 -12.11
C ASP A 29 7.05 -12.55 -11.25
N LEU A 30 7.09 -13.78 -11.75
CA LEU A 30 6.72 -14.97 -11.01
C LEU A 30 7.98 -15.75 -10.62
N VAL A 31 8.27 -15.82 -9.31
CA VAL A 31 9.43 -16.53 -8.79
C VAL A 31 8.99 -17.84 -8.15
N VAL A 32 9.33 -18.95 -8.79
CA VAL A 32 8.93 -20.30 -8.37
C VAL A 32 10.14 -21.06 -7.79
N GLY A 33 9.93 -21.77 -6.70
CA GLY A 33 10.96 -22.61 -6.09
C GLY A 33 10.46 -23.24 -4.78
N VAL A 34 11.05 -24.37 -4.40
CA VAL A 34 10.76 -25.05 -3.14
C VAL A 34 11.16 -24.20 -1.92
N SER A 35 10.69 -24.58 -0.74
CA SER A 35 11.14 -23.94 0.50
C SER A 35 12.66 -24.06 0.64
N GLY A 36 13.33 -22.99 1.08
CA GLY A 36 14.79 -22.95 1.21
C GLY A 36 15.57 -22.71 -0.09
N SER A 37 14.94 -22.61 -1.26
CA SER A 37 15.61 -22.38 -2.55
C SER A 37 16.23 -20.98 -2.71
N GLY A 38 16.20 -20.15 -1.68
CA GLY A 38 16.82 -18.83 -1.71
C GLY A 38 16.00 -17.72 -2.39
N LYS A 39 14.69 -17.92 -2.61
CA LYS A 39 13.82 -16.90 -3.24
C LYS A 39 13.93 -15.53 -2.56
N THR A 40 13.86 -15.51 -1.24
CA THR A 40 13.98 -14.25 -0.48
C THR A 40 15.37 -13.63 -0.63
N GLY A 41 16.42 -14.43 -0.48
CA GLY A 41 17.80 -13.96 -0.59
C GLY A 41 18.22 -13.57 -2.01
N GLY A 42 17.73 -14.28 -3.01
CA GLY A 42 18.14 -14.09 -4.41
C GLY A 42 17.29 -13.08 -5.17
N TYR A 43 16.03 -12.84 -4.75
CA TYR A 43 15.13 -11.94 -5.45
C TYR A 43 14.63 -10.79 -4.55
N VAL A 44 14.00 -11.09 -3.39
CA VAL A 44 13.35 -10.05 -2.58
C VAL A 44 14.37 -9.08 -2.01
N ILE A 45 15.40 -9.58 -1.34
CA ILE A 45 16.40 -8.72 -0.66
C ILE A 45 17.19 -7.84 -1.63
N PRO A 46 17.71 -8.35 -2.77
CA PRO A 46 18.40 -7.50 -3.73
C PRO A 46 17.51 -6.39 -4.29
N ASN A 47 16.25 -6.70 -4.60
CA ASN A 47 15.31 -5.70 -5.11
C ASN A 47 14.92 -4.69 -4.04
N LEU A 48 14.72 -5.11 -2.80
CA LEU A 48 14.45 -4.20 -1.67
C LEU A 48 15.59 -3.20 -1.46
N ARG A 49 16.84 -3.63 -1.57
CA ARG A 49 18.04 -2.77 -1.41
C ARG A 49 18.30 -1.84 -2.58
N CYS A 50 17.89 -2.22 -3.78
CA CYS A 50 18.16 -1.47 -5.01
C CYS A 50 16.95 -0.68 -5.53
N CYS A 51 15.80 -0.80 -4.90
CA CYS A 51 14.59 -0.12 -5.32
C CYS A 51 14.75 1.40 -5.25
N GLN A 52 14.09 2.09 -6.18
CA GLN A 52 14.03 3.55 -6.26
C GLN A 52 12.59 4.07 -6.20
N GLU A 53 11.64 3.17 -5.95
CA GLU A 53 10.20 3.42 -5.93
C GLU A 53 9.61 3.06 -4.57
N SER A 54 8.35 3.41 -4.36
CA SER A 54 7.61 2.93 -3.19
C SER A 54 7.38 1.41 -3.30
N ILE A 55 7.56 0.69 -2.20
CA ILE A 55 7.47 -0.77 -2.17
C ILE A 55 6.46 -1.18 -1.10
N TYR A 56 5.66 -2.17 -1.44
CA TYR A 56 4.88 -2.93 -0.47
C TYR A 56 5.43 -4.36 -0.38
N VAL A 57 5.69 -4.83 0.83
CA VAL A 57 6.29 -6.16 1.07
C VAL A 57 5.45 -6.94 2.07
N ALA A 58 5.02 -8.14 1.69
CA ALA A 58 4.40 -9.08 2.62
C ALA A 58 5.51 -9.87 3.35
N ASP A 59 5.69 -9.59 4.64
CA ASP A 59 6.71 -10.22 5.49
C ASP A 59 6.06 -11.09 6.57
N THR A 60 5.70 -12.31 6.20
CA THR A 60 4.99 -13.26 7.09
C THR A 60 5.76 -13.64 8.36
N LYS A 61 7.06 -13.43 8.39
CA LYS A 61 7.94 -13.78 9.52
C LYS A 61 8.49 -12.54 10.26
N GLY A 62 8.23 -11.33 9.78
CA GLY A 62 8.76 -10.10 10.33
C GLY A 62 10.30 -9.95 10.23
N LEU A 63 10.96 -10.81 9.45
CA LEU A 63 12.42 -10.81 9.35
C LEU A 63 12.95 -9.71 8.45
N LEU A 64 12.26 -9.40 7.36
CA LEU A 64 12.66 -8.34 6.44
C LEU A 64 12.56 -6.97 7.11
N TYR A 65 11.47 -6.73 7.82
CA TYR A 65 11.32 -5.50 8.60
C TYR A 65 12.44 -5.34 9.63
N LYS A 66 12.68 -6.38 10.45
CA LYS A 66 13.71 -6.33 11.51
C LYS A 66 15.12 -6.09 10.96
N GLN A 67 15.43 -6.63 9.79
CA GLN A 67 16.78 -6.56 9.22
C GLN A 67 17.00 -5.31 8.37
N TYR A 68 15.99 -4.81 7.66
CA TYR A 68 16.18 -3.81 6.62
C TYR A 68 15.46 -2.48 6.84
N ALA A 69 14.52 -2.38 7.79
CA ALA A 69 13.77 -1.15 8.01
C ALA A 69 14.68 0.03 8.30
N LYS A 70 15.63 -0.12 9.22
CA LYS A 70 16.58 0.95 9.59
C LYS A 70 17.50 1.34 8.42
N ASP A 71 17.98 0.37 7.65
CA ASP A 71 18.83 0.64 6.50
C ASP A 71 18.07 1.44 5.43
N LEU A 72 16.81 1.10 5.21
CA LEU A 72 15.94 1.82 4.27
C LEU A 72 15.65 3.25 4.75
N GLU A 73 15.40 3.45 6.03
CA GLU A 73 15.22 4.79 6.61
C GLU A 73 16.48 5.65 6.46
N GLN A 74 17.67 5.09 6.63
CA GLN A 74 18.93 5.79 6.44
C GLN A 74 19.15 6.27 5.01
N VAL A 75 18.61 5.57 4.02
CA VAL A 75 18.67 5.99 2.60
C VAL A 75 17.47 6.83 2.17
N GLY A 76 16.62 7.25 3.11
CA GLY A 76 15.55 8.22 2.89
C GLY A 76 14.16 7.65 2.66
N TYR A 77 13.94 6.35 2.84
CA TYR A 77 12.60 5.78 2.80
C TYR A 77 11.82 6.09 4.07
N LYS A 78 10.52 6.28 3.93
CA LYS A 78 9.58 6.23 5.06
C LYS A 78 9.05 4.80 5.18
N VAL A 79 9.45 4.10 6.25
CA VAL A 79 9.05 2.71 6.46
C VAL A 79 7.82 2.67 7.37
N TYR A 80 6.78 1.98 6.93
CA TYR A 80 5.55 1.76 7.67
C TYR A 80 5.37 0.27 7.93
N LEU A 81 5.16 -0.08 9.20
CA LEU A 81 4.81 -1.43 9.61
C LEU A 81 3.29 -1.54 9.78
N ILE A 82 2.71 -2.59 9.20
CA ILE A 82 1.35 -3.05 9.49
C ILE A 82 1.49 -4.47 10.02
N ASP A 83 1.31 -4.65 11.33
CA ASP A 83 1.41 -5.94 12.00
C ASP A 83 0.02 -6.38 12.46
N PHE A 84 -0.50 -7.47 11.87
CA PHE A 84 -1.81 -8.02 12.23
C PHE A 84 -1.76 -8.95 13.45
N VAL A 85 -0.57 -9.38 13.86
CA VAL A 85 -0.38 -10.22 15.04
C VAL A 85 -0.21 -9.36 16.29
N HIS A 86 0.52 -8.27 16.16
CA HIS A 86 0.78 -7.30 17.21
C HIS A 86 0.41 -5.89 16.75
N PRO A 87 -0.90 -5.57 16.70
CA PRO A 87 -1.40 -4.30 16.18
C PRO A 87 -0.83 -3.07 16.88
N GLU A 88 -0.41 -3.22 18.14
CA GLU A 88 0.21 -2.17 18.96
C GLU A 88 1.54 -1.66 18.38
N TYR A 89 2.21 -2.44 17.52
CA TYR A 89 3.44 -2.02 16.83
C TYR A 89 3.15 -1.43 15.45
N SER A 90 1.92 -1.53 14.99
CA SER A 90 1.52 -0.97 13.70
C SER A 90 1.44 0.55 13.76
N ARG A 91 1.81 1.18 12.65
CA ARG A 91 1.51 2.60 12.49
C ARG A 91 0.00 2.80 12.34
N GLY A 92 -0.54 3.73 13.13
CA GLY A 92 -1.94 4.12 13.00
C GLY A 92 -2.28 4.60 11.60
N TYR A 93 -3.46 4.25 11.13
CA TYR A 93 -4.02 4.68 9.87
C TYR A 93 -5.37 5.34 10.13
N ASN A 94 -5.49 6.62 9.75
CA ASN A 94 -6.75 7.33 9.80
C ASN A 94 -7.26 7.54 8.36
N PRO A 95 -8.31 6.82 7.93
CA PRO A 95 -8.84 6.95 6.58
C PRO A 95 -9.35 8.36 6.28
N LEU A 96 -9.74 9.12 7.29
CA LEU A 96 -10.27 10.48 7.12
C LEU A 96 -9.20 11.47 6.64
N ASP A 97 -7.91 11.18 6.84
CA ASP A 97 -6.80 12.01 6.36
C ASP A 97 -6.66 12.01 4.84
N TYR A 98 -7.27 11.03 4.17
CA TYR A 98 -7.24 10.86 2.71
C TYR A 98 -8.43 11.52 2.00
N ILE A 99 -9.36 12.08 2.74
CA ILE A 99 -10.45 12.88 2.16
C ILE A 99 -9.84 14.16 1.61
N ARG A 100 -9.99 14.36 0.30
CA ARG A 100 -9.43 15.52 -0.40
C ARG A 100 -9.98 16.82 0.16
N PRO A 101 -9.14 17.85 0.36
CA PRO A 101 -9.59 19.13 0.89
C PRO A 101 -10.50 19.85 -0.11
N GLY A 102 -11.43 20.64 0.39
CA GLY A 102 -12.52 21.30 -0.34
C GLY A 102 -12.13 22.40 -1.36
N ARG A 103 -10.87 22.46 -1.82
CA ARG A 103 -10.43 23.28 -2.98
C ARG A 103 -10.63 22.59 -4.33
N LEU A 104 -10.94 21.30 -4.32
CA LEU A 104 -11.35 20.52 -5.50
C LEU A 104 -12.90 20.59 -5.60
N PRO A 105 -13.49 20.25 -6.75
CA PRO A 105 -14.94 20.15 -6.87
C PRO A 105 -15.52 19.33 -5.71
N ASP A 106 -16.58 19.79 -5.09
CA ASP A 106 -17.22 19.15 -3.92
C ASP A 106 -17.52 17.68 -4.16
N SER A 107 -17.83 17.32 -5.41
CA SER A 107 -18.02 15.94 -5.86
C SER A 107 -16.84 14.99 -5.55
N CYS A 108 -15.60 15.51 -5.53
CA CYS A 108 -14.43 14.68 -5.19
C CYS A 108 -14.38 14.32 -3.70
N ARG A 109 -14.73 15.28 -2.85
CA ARG A 109 -14.80 15.09 -1.40
C ARG A 109 -15.93 14.15 -1.02
N GLU A 110 -17.10 14.34 -1.60
CA GLU A 110 -18.26 13.46 -1.40
C GLU A 110 -17.95 12.04 -1.84
N GLN A 111 -17.31 11.88 -3.00
CA GLN A 111 -16.91 10.56 -3.48
C GLN A 111 -15.90 9.86 -2.55
N ASP A 112 -14.95 10.59 -1.97
CA ASP A 112 -14.00 10.04 -1.00
C ASP A 112 -14.73 9.55 0.27
N ILE A 113 -15.67 10.35 0.79
CA ILE A 113 -16.48 10.00 1.96
C ILE A 113 -17.32 8.75 1.69
N LEU A 114 -18.01 8.70 0.54
CA LEU A 114 -18.82 7.55 0.15
C LEU A 114 -17.96 6.29 -0.03
N THR A 115 -16.76 6.44 -0.61
CA THR A 115 -15.83 5.32 -0.78
C THR A 115 -15.35 4.76 0.56
N ILE A 116 -15.06 5.62 1.53
CA ILE A 116 -14.68 5.20 2.89
C ILE A 116 -15.87 4.48 3.54
N ALA A 117 -17.08 5.04 3.49
CA ALA A 117 -18.26 4.43 4.07
C ALA A 117 -18.55 3.04 3.46
N ALA A 118 -18.48 2.92 2.14
CA ALA A 118 -18.68 1.66 1.43
C ALA A 118 -17.59 0.61 1.75
N SER A 119 -16.35 1.03 1.96
CA SER A 119 -15.28 0.10 2.35
C SER A 119 -15.41 -0.41 3.77
N MET A 120 -16.00 0.38 4.67
CA MET A 120 -16.22 0.00 6.07
C MET A 120 -17.48 -0.87 6.26
N ILE A 121 -18.49 -0.65 5.43
CA ILE A 121 -19.76 -1.40 5.45
C ILE A 121 -19.98 -2.03 4.07
N PRO A 122 -19.36 -3.18 3.76
CA PRO A 122 -19.54 -3.83 2.47
C PRO A 122 -20.94 -4.44 2.36
N VAL A 123 -21.60 -4.19 1.23
CA VAL A 123 -22.90 -4.83 0.91
C VAL A 123 -22.67 -6.32 0.64
N ARG A 124 -23.38 -7.19 1.33
CA ARG A 124 -23.30 -8.65 1.15
C ARG A 124 -24.29 -9.09 0.08
N ILE A 125 -23.83 -9.89 -0.88
CA ILE A 125 -24.61 -10.34 -2.05
C ILE A 125 -25.88 -11.12 -1.67
N TYR A 126 -25.94 -11.68 -0.46
CA TYR A 126 -27.04 -12.54 0.01
C TYR A 126 -27.95 -11.88 1.06
N SER A 127 -27.79 -10.59 1.34
CA SER A 127 -28.62 -9.82 2.25
C SER A 127 -29.53 -8.85 1.47
N GLU A 128 -30.60 -8.38 2.12
CA GLU A 128 -31.33 -7.25 1.60
C GLU A 128 -30.41 -6.01 1.63
N PRO A 129 -30.05 -5.43 0.48
CA PRO A 129 -29.04 -4.36 0.42
C PRO A 129 -29.47 -3.08 1.12
N PHE A 130 -30.76 -2.93 1.40
CA PHE A 130 -31.34 -1.75 2.04
C PHE A 130 -30.66 -1.39 3.38
N TRP A 131 -30.37 -2.39 4.21
CA TRP A 131 -29.79 -2.13 5.54
C TRP A 131 -28.34 -1.66 5.46
N GLU A 132 -27.53 -2.32 4.65
CA GLU A 132 -26.12 -1.95 4.45
C GLU A 132 -26.01 -0.61 3.72
N GLU A 133 -26.81 -0.36 2.69
CA GLU A 133 -26.84 0.92 1.98
C GLU A 133 -27.27 2.06 2.89
N SER A 134 -28.33 1.85 3.70
CA SER A 134 -28.75 2.85 4.69
C SER A 134 -27.67 3.14 5.72
N ALA A 135 -26.98 2.11 6.21
CA ALA A 135 -25.88 2.27 7.15
C ALA A 135 -24.68 3.01 6.51
N GLN A 136 -24.39 2.77 5.23
CA GLN A 136 -23.37 3.53 4.48
C GLN A 136 -23.72 5.03 4.41
N VAL A 137 -24.96 5.36 4.11
CA VAL A 137 -25.42 6.77 4.04
C VAL A 137 -25.31 7.44 5.39
N VAL A 138 -25.72 6.77 6.48
CA VAL A 138 -25.58 7.31 7.85
C VAL A 138 -24.10 7.51 8.19
N LEU A 139 -23.24 6.54 7.91
CA LEU A 139 -21.81 6.65 8.18
C LEU A 139 -21.17 7.78 7.35
N ALA A 140 -21.52 7.90 6.07
CA ALA A 140 -21.04 8.99 5.22
C ALA A 140 -21.44 10.36 5.78
N SER A 141 -22.67 10.50 6.25
CA SER A 141 -23.15 11.75 6.88
C SER A 141 -22.39 12.07 8.17
N LEU A 142 -22.10 11.08 9.00
CA LEU A 142 -21.30 11.25 10.22
C LEU A 142 -19.85 11.65 9.89
N ILE A 143 -19.24 11.05 8.87
CA ILE A 143 -17.88 11.39 8.41
C ILE A 143 -17.86 12.84 7.89
N ALA A 144 -18.85 13.25 7.07
CA ALA A 144 -18.96 14.62 6.57
C ALA A 144 -19.08 15.61 7.73
N PHE A 145 -19.96 15.34 8.68
CA PHE A 145 -20.13 16.16 9.87
C PHE A 145 -18.84 16.25 10.70
N ALA A 146 -18.16 15.12 10.95
CA ALA A 146 -16.92 15.11 11.72
C ALA A 146 -15.83 15.96 11.05
N LYS A 147 -15.71 15.89 9.71
CA LYS A 147 -14.74 16.71 8.95
C LYS A 147 -15.04 18.20 8.95
N GLU A 148 -16.27 18.61 9.16
CA GLU A 148 -16.70 20.03 9.20
C GLU A 148 -16.71 20.60 10.61
N ALA A 149 -17.15 19.81 11.59
CA ALA A 149 -17.41 20.28 12.95
C ALA A 149 -16.25 20.11 13.92
N LEU A 150 -15.34 19.15 13.65
CA LEU A 150 -14.22 18.89 14.55
C LEU A 150 -12.95 19.60 14.04
N PRO A 151 -12.31 20.44 14.87
CA PRO A 151 -11.01 21.01 14.55
C PRO A 151 -9.96 19.88 14.53
N TYR A 152 -9.20 19.79 13.45
CA TYR A 152 -8.05 18.88 13.30
C TYR A 152 -6.78 19.58 13.74
#